data_b5a42f1d9865516b34370776138c7932
#
_entry.id   b5a42f1d9865516b34370776138c7932
#
_cell.length_a   1.000
_cell.length_b   1.000
_cell.length_c   1.000
_cell.angle_alpha   90.00
_cell.angle_beta   90.00
_cell.angle_gamma   90.00
#
_symmetry.space_group_name_H-M   'P 1'
#
loop_
_entity.id
_entity.type
_entity.pdbx_description
1 polymer ?
#
loop_
_entity_poly.entity_id
_entity_poly.type
_entity_poly.pdbx_seq_one_letter_code
_entity_poly.pdbx_strand_id
1 'polypeptide(L)'
;MKKHKFVLIIFIYFLSLLNVNSTEPDVFVQSTVNRASKILSNDISKEQKIEELKQIAKDTVDINGIGFYTLGSARKSLDDTQKKQYAVLFEQYFLKSFSSRLAEYTNPEIDVQSKEKLNENYTIVNSILKATNERP
;
A
#
# COMPACT_ATOMS: atom_id res chain seq x y z
N MET A 1 3.46 39.23 -33.60
CA MET A 1 2.50 38.87 -32.52
C MET A 1 1.65 37.61 -32.76
N LYS A 2 1.44 37.15 -34.00
CA LYS A 2 0.63 35.93 -34.26
C LYS A 2 1.33 34.59 -33.94
N LYS A 3 2.67 34.51 -34.03
CA LYS A 3 3.44 33.27 -33.83
C LYS A 3 3.47 32.81 -32.36
N HIS A 4 3.47 33.72 -31.40
CA HIS A 4 3.50 33.36 -29.96
C HIS A 4 2.15 32.81 -29.45
N LYS A 5 1.03 33.23 -30.04
CA LYS A 5 -0.29 32.71 -29.67
C LYS A 5 -0.47 31.24 -30.11
N PHE A 6 0.14 30.88 -31.25
CA PHE A 6 0.06 29.52 -31.79
C PHE A 6 0.87 28.54 -30.94
N VAL A 7 2.07 28.96 -30.49
CA VAL A 7 2.91 28.13 -29.60
C VAL A 7 2.24 27.93 -28.23
N LEU A 8 1.59 28.95 -27.69
CA LEU A 8 0.88 28.85 -26.40
C LEU A 8 -0.30 27.90 -26.49
N ILE A 9 -1.05 27.86 -27.57
CA ILE A 9 -2.18 26.97 -27.78
C ILE A 9 -1.71 25.51 -27.90
N ILE A 10 -0.60 25.23 -28.58
CA ILE A 10 -0.01 23.91 -28.69
C ILE A 10 0.47 23.42 -27.30
N PHE A 11 1.06 24.29 -26.49
CA PHE A 11 1.51 23.97 -25.15
C PHE A 11 0.35 23.63 -24.19
N ILE A 12 -0.77 24.35 -24.29
CA ILE A 12 -1.99 24.06 -23.50
C ILE A 12 -2.62 22.73 -23.96
N TYR A 13 -2.59 22.43 -25.25
CA TYR A 13 -3.10 21.15 -25.78
C TYR A 13 -2.26 19.95 -25.34
N PHE A 14 -0.95 20.13 -25.17
CA PHE A 14 -0.03 19.09 -24.69
C PHE A 14 -0.19 18.81 -23.19
N LEU A 15 -0.57 19.81 -22.39
CA LEU A 15 -0.86 19.61 -20.97
C LEU A 15 -2.17 18.84 -20.72
N SER A 16 -3.12 18.88 -21.63
CA SER A 16 -4.39 18.15 -21.49
C SER A 16 -4.29 16.64 -21.79
N LEU A 17 -3.14 16.16 -22.28
CA LEU A 17 -2.89 14.74 -22.55
C LEU A 17 -2.31 13.97 -21.35
N LEU A 18 -2.02 14.64 -20.24
CA LEU A 18 -1.65 13.98 -19.00
C LEU A 18 -2.93 13.44 -18.34
N ASN A 19 -3.50 12.39 -18.93
CA ASN A 19 -4.43 11.54 -18.21
C ASN A 19 -3.65 10.88 -17.08
N VAL A 20 -3.75 11.41 -15.87
CA VAL A 20 -3.36 10.70 -14.66
C VAL A 20 -4.35 9.55 -14.53
N ASN A 21 -4.04 8.42 -15.14
CA ASN A 21 -4.77 7.19 -14.91
C ASN A 21 -4.49 6.77 -13.47
N SER A 22 -5.39 7.11 -12.57
CA SER A 22 -5.43 6.51 -11.24
C SER A 22 -5.60 5.00 -11.43
N THR A 23 -4.70 4.21 -10.86
CA THR A 23 -4.81 2.75 -10.91
C THR A 23 -6.10 2.33 -10.21
N GLU A 24 -6.91 1.49 -10.85
CA GLU A 24 -8.12 0.93 -10.25
C GLU A 24 -7.77 0.19 -8.94
N PRO A 25 -8.57 0.32 -7.87
CA PRO A 25 -8.24 -0.24 -6.55
C PRO A 25 -7.98 -1.75 -6.54
N ASP A 26 -8.75 -2.52 -7.29
CA ASP A 26 -8.57 -3.97 -7.43
C ASP A 26 -7.28 -4.33 -8.18
N VAL A 27 -6.93 -3.57 -9.21
CA VAL A 27 -5.66 -3.73 -9.94
C VAL A 27 -4.47 -3.40 -9.04
N PHE A 28 -4.58 -2.35 -8.22
CA PHE A 28 -3.57 -1.99 -7.24
C PHE A 28 -3.36 -3.10 -6.21
N VAL A 29 -4.46 -3.64 -5.63
CA VAL A 29 -4.40 -4.75 -4.67
C VAL A 29 -3.82 -5.99 -5.33
N GLN A 30 -4.26 -6.36 -6.53
CA GLN A 30 -3.72 -7.51 -7.26
C GLN A 30 -2.23 -7.38 -7.54
N SER A 31 -1.78 -6.20 -7.97
CA SER A 31 -0.35 -5.94 -8.19
C SER A 31 0.47 -6.09 -6.92
N THR A 32 -0.03 -5.57 -5.79
CA THR A 32 0.62 -5.67 -4.48
C THR A 32 0.71 -7.12 -4.02
N VAL A 33 -0.38 -7.87 -4.15
CA VAL A 33 -0.43 -9.31 -3.85
C VAL A 33 0.57 -10.09 -4.69
N ASN A 34 0.62 -9.83 -5.99
CA ASN A 34 1.55 -10.52 -6.91
C ASN A 34 3.02 -10.25 -6.53
N ARG A 35 3.35 -9.01 -6.14
CA ARG A 35 4.70 -8.65 -5.65
C ARG A 35 5.05 -9.43 -4.38
N ALA A 36 4.15 -9.47 -3.40
CA ALA A 36 4.37 -10.20 -2.15
C ALA A 36 4.51 -11.71 -2.39
N SER A 37 3.62 -12.31 -3.19
CA SER A 37 3.68 -13.73 -3.53
C SER A 37 4.99 -14.11 -4.23
N LYS A 38 5.47 -13.25 -5.13
CA LYS A 38 6.77 -13.46 -5.80
C LYS A 38 7.93 -13.50 -4.80
N ILE A 39 7.97 -12.58 -3.83
CA ILE A 39 9.00 -12.57 -2.78
C ILE A 39 8.92 -13.85 -1.96
N LEU A 40 7.72 -14.25 -1.55
CA LEU A 40 7.52 -15.43 -0.71
C LEU A 40 7.88 -16.74 -1.43
N SER A 41 7.73 -16.80 -2.76
CA SER A 41 8.10 -17.95 -3.59
C SER A 41 9.59 -18.02 -3.93
N ASN A 42 10.35 -16.92 -3.77
CA ASN A 42 11.77 -16.88 -4.09
C ASN A 42 12.58 -17.73 -3.11
N ASP A 43 13.64 -18.35 -3.62
CA ASP A 43 14.64 -19.09 -2.81
C ASP A 43 15.68 -18.12 -2.23
N ILE A 44 15.22 -17.27 -1.30
CA ILE A 44 16.04 -16.32 -0.54
C ILE A 44 15.82 -16.54 0.96
N SER A 45 16.73 -16.02 1.79
CA SER A 45 16.60 -16.18 3.25
C SER A 45 15.33 -15.54 3.79
N LYS A 46 14.87 -16.02 4.96
CA LYS A 46 13.70 -15.44 5.64
C LYS A 46 13.91 -13.96 5.95
N GLU A 47 15.11 -13.58 6.34
CA GLU A 47 15.49 -12.21 6.64
C GLU A 47 15.37 -11.31 5.41
N GLN A 48 15.82 -11.79 4.25
CA GLN A 48 15.68 -11.08 2.98
C GLN A 48 14.21 -10.92 2.59
N LYS A 49 13.38 -11.99 2.73
CA LYS A 49 11.92 -11.89 2.51
C LYS A 49 11.30 -10.83 3.39
N ILE A 50 11.66 -10.78 4.68
CA ILE A 50 11.17 -9.79 5.64
C ILE A 50 11.50 -8.37 5.17
N GLU A 51 12.73 -8.10 4.76
CA GLU A 51 13.13 -6.75 4.31
C GLU A 51 12.41 -6.32 3.03
N GLU A 52 12.26 -7.22 2.07
CA GLU A 52 11.52 -6.92 0.84
C GLU A 52 10.02 -6.70 1.10
N LEU A 53 9.40 -7.47 2.02
CA LEU A 53 8.01 -7.28 2.43
C LEU A 53 7.80 -5.97 3.19
N LYS A 54 8.76 -5.53 4.02
CA LYS A 54 8.73 -4.20 4.65
C LYS A 54 8.69 -3.09 3.62
N GLN A 55 9.46 -3.24 2.53
CA GLN A 55 9.46 -2.24 1.46
C GLN A 55 8.09 -2.18 0.77
N ILE A 56 7.48 -3.32 0.46
CA ILE A 56 6.10 -3.35 -0.09
C ILE A 56 5.13 -2.63 0.85
N ALA A 57 5.20 -2.92 2.16
CA ALA A 57 4.31 -2.27 3.12
C ALA A 57 4.50 -0.75 3.16
N LYS A 58 5.74 -0.26 3.13
CA LYS A 58 6.03 1.19 3.08
C LYS A 58 5.48 1.86 1.82
N ASP A 59 5.54 1.16 0.67
CA ASP A 59 5.09 1.70 -0.61
C ASP A 59 3.56 1.72 -0.74
N THR A 60 2.84 0.84 -0.02
CA THR A 60 1.43 0.54 -0.33
C THR A 60 0.48 0.74 0.83
N VAL A 61 0.97 0.87 2.07
CA VAL A 61 0.14 0.98 3.29
C VAL A 61 0.30 2.37 3.92
N ASP A 62 -0.81 3.03 4.20
CA ASP A 62 -0.81 4.23 5.05
C ASP A 62 -0.63 3.84 6.53
N ILE A 63 0.63 3.50 6.87
CA ILE A 63 0.99 3.04 8.22
C ILE A 63 0.69 4.11 9.27
N ASN A 64 0.93 5.38 8.95
CA ASN A 64 0.66 6.50 9.85
C ASN A 64 -0.84 6.66 10.11
N GLY A 65 -1.65 6.60 9.07
CA GLY A 65 -3.12 6.66 9.19
C GLY A 65 -3.67 5.54 10.06
N ILE A 66 -3.20 4.28 9.85
CA ILE A 66 -3.56 3.14 10.69
C ILE A 66 -3.11 3.38 12.13
N GLY A 67 -1.89 3.85 12.36
CA GLY A 67 -1.35 4.16 13.68
C GLY A 67 -2.21 5.16 14.43
N PHE A 68 -2.55 6.29 13.80
CA PHE A 68 -3.42 7.30 14.41
C PHE A 68 -4.85 6.81 14.62
N TYR A 69 -5.35 5.93 13.76
CA TYR A 69 -6.65 5.30 13.97
C TYR A 69 -6.65 4.40 15.22
N THR A 70 -5.59 3.60 15.43
CA THR A 70 -5.49 2.70 16.60
C THR A 70 -5.38 3.43 17.94
N LEU A 71 -4.88 4.69 17.94
CA LEU A 71 -4.89 5.54 19.14
C LEU A 71 -6.31 5.89 19.62
N GLY A 72 -7.29 5.86 18.73
CA GLY A 72 -8.67 6.22 19.06
C GLY A 72 -8.78 7.61 19.70
N SER A 73 -9.47 7.71 20.84
CA SER A 73 -9.64 8.98 21.56
C SER A 73 -8.35 9.50 22.21
N ALA A 74 -7.41 8.63 22.55
CA ALA A 74 -6.12 9.00 23.17
C ALA A 74 -5.32 10.00 22.32
N ARG A 75 -5.47 9.98 20.99
CA ARG A 75 -4.80 10.93 20.08
C ARG A 75 -5.10 12.40 20.39
N LYS A 76 -6.23 12.69 21.09
CA LYS A 76 -6.64 14.06 21.44
C LYS A 76 -5.86 14.62 22.63
N SER A 77 -5.32 13.74 23.49
CA SER A 77 -4.54 14.12 24.67
C SER A 77 -3.04 14.15 24.42
N LEU A 78 -2.57 13.70 23.26
CA LEU A 78 -1.16 13.72 22.90
C LEU A 78 -0.77 15.08 22.30
N ASP A 79 0.39 15.60 22.73
CA ASP A 79 1.02 16.72 22.07
C ASP A 79 1.71 16.31 20.75
N ASP A 80 2.21 17.26 19.99
CA ASP A 80 2.81 17.00 18.67
C ASP A 80 4.10 16.17 18.75
N THR A 81 4.87 16.31 19.83
CA THR A 81 6.09 15.53 20.05
C THR A 81 5.73 14.07 20.33
N GLN A 82 4.75 13.84 21.20
CA GLN A 82 4.25 12.51 21.52
C GLN A 82 3.63 11.82 20.28
N LYS A 83 2.87 12.56 19.45
CA LYS A 83 2.34 12.02 18.19
C LYS A 83 3.44 11.58 17.22
N LYS A 84 4.51 12.39 17.08
CA LYS A 84 5.67 12.03 16.25
C LYS A 84 6.39 10.80 16.78
N GLN A 85 6.65 10.73 18.09
CA GLN A 85 7.26 9.56 18.71
C GLN A 85 6.42 8.31 18.51
N TYR A 86 5.11 8.42 18.73
CA TYR A 86 4.19 7.32 18.50
C TYR A 86 4.21 6.83 17.04
N ALA A 87 4.17 7.74 16.06
CA ALA A 87 4.20 7.39 14.66
C ALA A 87 5.45 6.57 14.29
N VAL A 88 6.63 6.98 14.76
CA VAL A 88 7.89 6.26 14.54
C VAL A 88 7.87 4.87 15.18
N LEU A 89 7.43 4.76 16.43
CA LEU A 89 7.36 3.49 17.14
C LEU A 89 6.31 2.55 16.53
N PHE A 90 5.17 3.10 16.11
CA PHE A 90 4.12 2.32 15.46
C PHE A 90 4.58 1.80 14.10
N GLU A 91 5.26 2.61 13.28
CA GLU A 91 5.81 2.17 12.01
C GLU A 91 6.78 1.00 12.20
N GLN A 92 7.72 1.11 13.14
CA GLN A 92 8.68 0.05 13.43
C GLN A 92 7.98 -1.24 13.89
N TYR A 93 7.01 -1.12 14.78
CA TYR A 93 6.22 -2.26 15.26
C TYR A 93 5.41 -2.90 14.13
N PHE A 94 4.70 -2.09 13.34
CA PHE A 94 3.88 -2.55 12.23
C PHE A 94 4.72 -3.31 11.21
N LEU A 95 5.81 -2.68 10.73
CA LEU A 95 6.68 -3.29 9.72
C LEU A 95 7.29 -4.60 10.21
N LYS A 96 7.74 -4.66 11.47
CA LYS A 96 8.28 -5.88 12.05
C LYS A 96 7.22 -6.98 12.15
N SER A 97 6.06 -6.68 12.72
CA SER A 97 5.01 -7.68 12.97
C SER A 97 4.39 -8.19 11.68
N PHE A 98 4.07 -7.27 10.76
CA PHE A 98 3.42 -7.58 9.49
C PHE A 98 4.33 -8.43 8.59
N SER A 99 5.57 -7.98 8.35
CA SER A 99 6.48 -8.67 7.45
C SER A 99 6.95 -10.01 7.99
N SER A 100 7.21 -10.11 9.32
CA SER A 100 7.58 -11.38 9.94
C SER A 100 6.47 -12.42 9.83
N ARG A 101 5.21 -12.00 10.03
CA ARG A 101 4.07 -12.91 9.88
C ARG A 101 3.84 -13.34 8.43
N LEU A 102 3.96 -12.43 7.48
CA LEU A 102 3.84 -12.78 6.06
C LEU A 102 4.96 -13.73 5.60
N ALA A 103 6.18 -13.55 6.10
CA ALA A 103 7.33 -14.39 5.73
C ALA A 103 7.22 -15.85 6.23
N GLU A 104 6.19 -16.17 7.05
CA GLU A 104 5.87 -17.55 7.45
C GLU A 104 5.10 -18.33 6.38
N TYR A 105 4.48 -17.62 5.42
CA TYR A 105 3.75 -18.27 4.33
C TYR A 105 4.72 -18.70 3.22
N THR A 106 4.50 -19.91 2.70
CA THR A 106 5.18 -20.44 1.52
C THR A 106 4.17 -20.54 0.38
N ASN A 107 4.45 -19.86 -0.73
CA ASN A 107 3.58 -19.86 -1.93
C ASN A 107 2.09 -19.54 -1.64
N PRO A 108 1.78 -18.43 -0.97
CA PRO A 108 0.40 -18.09 -0.70
C PRO A 108 -0.35 -17.76 -2.01
N GLU A 109 -1.53 -18.34 -2.18
CA GLU A 109 -2.47 -17.93 -3.22
C GLU A 109 -3.50 -16.98 -2.63
N ILE A 110 -3.53 -15.74 -3.11
CA ILE A 110 -4.52 -14.75 -2.74
C ILE A 110 -5.35 -14.43 -3.98
N ASP A 111 -6.65 -14.65 -3.86
CA ASP A 111 -7.63 -14.40 -4.91
C ASP A 111 -8.30 -13.06 -4.65
N VAL A 112 -7.98 -12.06 -5.48
CA VAL A 112 -8.62 -10.74 -5.44
C VAL A 112 -9.96 -10.85 -6.16
N GLN A 113 -11.04 -10.58 -5.44
CA GLN A 113 -12.39 -10.82 -5.93
C GLN A 113 -13.09 -9.53 -6.34
N SER A 114 -14.11 -9.14 -5.58
CA SER A 114 -14.95 -7.99 -5.87
C SER A 114 -14.44 -6.72 -5.20
N LYS A 115 -14.79 -5.58 -5.80
CA LYS A 115 -14.61 -4.27 -5.17
C LYS A 115 -15.96 -3.62 -4.90
N GLU A 116 -16.03 -2.87 -3.80
CA GLU A 116 -17.20 -2.10 -3.39
C GLU A 116 -16.78 -0.68 -3.05
N LYS A 117 -17.36 0.30 -3.74
CA LYS A 117 -17.11 1.71 -3.46
C LYS A 117 -17.94 2.14 -2.24
N LEU A 118 -17.27 2.44 -1.12
CA LEU A 118 -17.93 2.95 0.08
C LEU A 118 -18.31 4.44 -0.05
N ASN A 119 -17.42 5.24 -0.62
CA ASN A 119 -17.60 6.66 -0.89
C ASN A 119 -16.56 7.15 -1.90
N GLU A 120 -16.46 8.48 -2.12
CA GLU A 120 -15.53 9.04 -3.11
C GLU A 120 -14.06 8.73 -2.83
N ASN A 121 -13.70 8.50 -1.58
CA ASN A 121 -12.30 8.32 -1.14
C ASN A 121 -11.95 6.86 -0.80
N TYR A 122 -12.93 5.99 -0.61
CA TYR A 122 -12.71 4.64 -0.11
C TYR A 122 -13.40 3.57 -0.95
N THR A 123 -12.62 2.57 -1.30
CA THR A 123 -13.09 1.34 -1.96
C THR A 123 -12.60 0.14 -1.17
N ILE A 124 -13.51 -0.79 -0.87
CA ILE A 124 -13.17 -2.10 -0.30
C ILE A 124 -12.84 -3.04 -1.46
N VAL A 125 -11.73 -3.76 -1.34
CA VAL A 125 -11.37 -4.85 -2.27
C VAL A 125 -11.34 -6.15 -1.48
N ASN A 126 -12.27 -7.03 -1.78
CA ASN A 126 -12.38 -8.34 -1.14
C ASN A 126 -11.32 -9.29 -1.71
N SER A 127 -10.64 -10.01 -0.83
CA SER A 127 -9.63 -10.98 -1.22
C SER A 127 -9.71 -12.22 -0.32
N ILE A 128 -9.45 -13.39 -0.89
CA ILE A 128 -9.45 -14.65 -0.16
C ILE A 128 -8.04 -15.24 -0.22
N LEU A 129 -7.47 -15.53 0.95
CA LEU A 129 -6.29 -16.37 1.05
C LEU A 129 -6.75 -17.83 0.92
N LYS A 130 -6.36 -18.49 -0.16
CA LYS A 130 -6.59 -19.92 -0.33
C LYS A 130 -5.69 -20.69 0.63
N ALA A 131 -6.26 -21.75 1.24
CA ALA A 131 -5.51 -22.55 2.20
C ALA A 131 -4.24 -23.11 1.55
N THR A 132 -3.10 -22.74 2.06
CA THR A 132 -1.84 -23.45 1.83
C THR A 132 -1.81 -24.62 2.81
N ASN A 133 -1.30 -25.79 2.39
CA ASN A 133 -1.22 -26.98 3.26
C ASN A 133 -0.29 -26.79 4.48
N GLU A 134 0.36 -25.65 4.58
CA GLU A 134 1.22 -25.25 5.68
C GLU A 134 0.49 -24.17 6.49
N ARG A 135 -0.13 -24.62 7.60
CA ARG A 135 -0.49 -23.69 8.68
C ARG A 135 0.77 -23.34 9.44
N PRO A 136 0.96 -22.05 9.78
CA PRO A 136 1.90 -21.70 10.82
C PRO A 136 1.44 -22.29 12.15
#